data_a23be84742f3fe3763c2fd37cde89194
#
_entry.id   a23be84742f3fe3763c2fd37cde89194
#
_cell.length_a   1.000
_cell.length_b   1.000
_cell.length_c   1.000
_cell.angle_alpha   90.00
_cell.angle_beta   90.00
_cell.angle_gamma   90.00
#
_symmetry.space_group_name_H-M   'P 1'
#
loop_
_entity.id
_entity.type
_entity.pdbx_description
1 polymer ?
#
loop_
_entity_poly.entity_id
_entity_poly.type
_entity_poly.pdbx_seq_one_letter_code
_entity_poly.pdbx_strand_id
1 'polypeptide(L)'
;MFINWLKKQFLYRYCREYVLKLIVSVNPEWEVDRCYYPRFKKHCDLKNPKNLIEKIYWLELHSDTSLWTLCADKYRVREYIGRLGLIDYMPRLYGHWDKVKDIDFNSLPSSFVIKSNNGCGTNKIVRDKSQLDIKKLIKELKQWIVLPNGYDNAQIHNTKIKRCIIAEELLSNDFASLSPNSLVDFKVYCINGNPLYIWVAYNRVLLNVNMQLYDTDWNMHPEYMRNSATDIYNENDPLLPKPKCLDEMLEVARKIAEPFKQIRVDFYIVNNKPVIGELTMSSGYGFFTDEFYLMLGDMIKLP
;
A
#
# COMPACT_ATOMS: atom_id res chain seq x y z
N MET A 1 8.99 -17.99 -17.76
CA MET A 1 9.17 -16.69 -18.50
C MET A 1 7.90 -16.28 -19.23
N PHE A 2 7.26 -17.09 -20.07
CA PHE A 2 6.06 -16.78 -20.86
C PHE A 2 4.84 -16.38 -19.99
N ILE A 3 4.54 -17.13 -18.91
CA ILE A 3 3.43 -16.84 -17.98
C ILE A 3 3.62 -15.48 -17.29
N ASN A 4 4.85 -15.14 -16.90
CA ASN A 4 5.12 -13.83 -16.27
C ASN A 4 5.02 -12.66 -17.27
N TRP A 5 5.30 -12.90 -18.53
CA TRP A 5 5.06 -11.94 -19.60
C TRP A 5 3.57 -11.73 -19.85
N LEU A 6 2.77 -12.82 -19.96
CA LEU A 6 1.31 -12.74 -20.10
C LEU A 6 0.65 -11.97 -18.97
N LYS A 7 1.07 -12.20 -17.71
CA LYS A 7 0.53 -11.49 -16.53
C LYS A 7 0.75 -9.97 -16.59
N LYS A 8 1.72 -9.50 -17.37
CA LYS A 8 1.99 -8.06 -17.58
C LYS A 8 1.15 -7.46 -18.70
N GLN A 9 0.51 -8.28 -19.55
CA GLN A 9 -0.30 -7.77 -20.65
C GLN A 9 -1.61 -7.19 -20.13
N PHE A 10 -1.97 -5.99 -20.61
CA PHE A 10 -3.19 -5.29 -20.20
C PHE A 10 -4.44 -6.17 -20.39
N LEU A 11 -4.58 -6.80 -21.56
CA LEU A 11 -5.75 -7.63 -21.87
C LEU A 11 -5.90 -8.80 -20.90
N TYR A 12 -4.80 -9.49 -20.56
CA TYR A 12 -4.81 -10.58 -19.59
C TYR A 12 -5.27 -10.09 -18.20
N ARG A 13 -4.69 -8.97 -17.72
CA ARG A 13 -5.07 -8.37 -16.44
C ARG A 13 -6.55 -7.97 -16.44
N TYR A 14 -7.00 -7.34 -17.51
CA TYR A 14 -8.38 -6.91 -17.68
C TYR A 14 -9.36 -8.08 -17.63
N CYS A 15 -9.13 -9.13 -18.45
CA CYS A 15 -10.00 -10.32 -18.46
C CYS A 15 -9.99 -11.03 -17.10
N ARG A 16 -8.82 -11.18 -16.48
CA ARG A 16 -8.68 -11.79 -15.16
C ARG A 16 -9.50 -11.05 -14.09
N GLU A 17 -9.41 -9.74 -14.03
CA GLU A 17 -10.17 -8.93 -13.06
C GLU A 17 -11.68 -9.03 -13.29
N TYR A 18 -12.14 -9.14 -14.54
CA TYR A 18 -13.56 -9.37 -14.83
C TYR A 18 -14.04 -10.77 -14.40
N VAL A 19 -13.24 -11.79 -14.61
CA VAL A 19 -13.54 -13.14 -14.10
C VAL A 19 -13.59 -13.14 -12.57
N LEU A 20 -12.59 -12.53 -11.93
CA LEU A 20 -12.57 -12.41 -10.47
C LEU A 20 -13.75 -11.59 -9.95
N LYS A 21 -14.16 -10.55 -10.65
CA LYS A 21 -15.37 -9.79 -10.29
C LYS A 21 -16.59 -10.69 -10.19
N LEU A 22 -16.80 -11.58 -11.17
CA LEU A 22 -17.94 -12.51 -11.15
C LEU A 22 -17.83 -13.48 -9.97
N ILE A 23 -16.65 -14.06 -9.75
CA ILE A 23 -16.40 -15.00 -8.65
C ILE A 23 -16.64 -14.32 -7.30
N VAL A 24 -16.02 -13.19 -7.06
CA VAL A 24 -16.09 -12.44 -5.78
C VAL A 24 -17.51 -11.92 -5.52
N SER A 25 -18.28 -11.60 -6.57
CA SER A 25 -19.68 -11.19 -6.41
C SER A 25 -20.59 -12.33 -5.92
N VAL A 26 -20.22 -13.59 -6.17
CA VAL A 26 -21.00 -14.78 -5.77
C VAL A 26 -20.43 -15.42 -4.50
N ASN A 27 -19.11 -15.54 -4.43
CA ASN A 27 -18.42 -16.20 -3.34
C ASN A 27 -17.06 -15.51 -3.04
N PRO A 28 -17.05 -14.41 -2.29
CA PRO A 28 -15.81 -13.70 -1.93
C PRO A 28 -14.88 -14.55 -1.08
N GLU A 29 -15.41 -15.48 -0.24
CA GLU A 29 -14.61 -16.35 0.63
C GLU A 29 -13.73 -17.31 -0.19
N TRP A 30 -14.18 -17.73 -1.39
CA TRP A 30 -13.36 -18.54 -2.28
C TRP A 30 -12.09 -17.78 -2.71
N GLU A 31 -12.21 -16.50 -3.02
CA GLU A 31 -11.04 -15.67 -3.41
C GLU A 31 -10.12 -15.43 -2.22
N VAL A 32 -10.68 -15.19 -1.04
CA VAL A 32 -9.92 -15.12 0.22
C VAL A 32 -9.07 -16.37 0.39
N ASP A 33 -9.69 -17.54 0.30
CA ASP A 33 -9.02 -18.82 0.52
C ASP A 33 -7.98 -19.12 -0.57
N ARG A 34 -8.28 -18.79 -1.84
CA ARG A 34 -7.34 -18.90 -2.96
C ARG A 34 -6.05 -18.11 -2.71
N CYS A 35 -6.15 -16.97 -2.04
CA CYS A 35 -5.00 -16.11 -1.72
C CYS A 35 -4.32 -16.52 -0.41
N TYR A 36 -5.08 -16.96 0.58
CA TYR A 36 -4.59 -17.32 1.91
C TYR A 36 -3.86 -18.67 1.94
N TYR A 37 -4.45 -19.71 1.31
CA TYR A 37 -3.95 -21.09 1.36
C TYR A 37 -2.50 -21.26 0.87
N PRO A 38 -2.04 -20.61 -0.24
CA PRO A 38 -0.66 -20.77 -0.69
C PRO A 38 0.38 -20.38 0.35
N ARG A 39 0.05 -19.40 1.19
CA ARG A 39 0.94 -18.87 2.23
C ARG A 39 0.88 -19.67 3.53
N PHE A 40 -0.34 -19.92 4.02
CA PHE A 40 -0.54 -20.49 5.36
C PHE A 40 -0.72 -22.01 5.36
N LYS A 41 -0.87 -22.64 4.17
CA LYS A 41 -1.08 -24.08 3.97
C LYS A 41 -2.29 -24.64 4.74
N LYS A 42 -3.23 -23.75 5.07
CA LYS A 42 -4.52 -24.05 5.68
C LYS A 42 -5.58 -23.12 5.11
N HIS A 43 -6.85 -23.49 5.19
CA HIS A 43 -7.97 -22.66 4.81
C HIS A 43 -8.13 -21.46 5.75
N CYS A 44 -8.61 -20.34 5.23
CA CYS A 44 -8.90 -19.14 6.01
C CYS A 44 -10.13 -19.39 6.90
N ASP A 45 -9.96 -19.36 8.22
CA ASP A 45 -11.07 -19.57 9.16
C ASP A 45 -11.80 -18.24 9.44
N LEU A 46 -12.79 -17.94 8.62
CA LEU A 46 -13.64 -16.77 8.79
C LEU A 46 -14.73 -16.96 9.85
N LYS A 47 -14.97 -18.20 10.32
CA LYS A 47 -15.93 -18.47 11.41
C LYS A 47 -15.31 -18.21 12.79
N ASN A 48 -14.02 -18.46 12.91
CA ASN A 48 -13.29 -18.25 14.16
C ASN A 48 -11.88 -17.67 13.86
N PRO A 49 -11.80 -16.43 13.31
CA PRO A 49 -10.55 -15.85 12.86
C PRO A 49 -9.63 -15.55 14.06
N LYS A 50 -8.37 -15.98 13.96
CA LYS A 50 -7.37 -15.85 15.02
C LYS A 50 -6.26 -14.89 14.65
N ASN A 51 -5.59 -15.12 13.53
CA ASN A 51 -4.47 -14.28 13.15
C ASN A 51 -4.92 -12.97 12.48
N LEU A 52 -4.01 -12.02 12.35
CA LEU A 52 -4.26 -10.70 11.75
C LEU A 52 -4.92 -10.80 10.38
N ILE A 53 -4.46 -11.70 9.52
CA ILE A 53 -4.93 -11.78 8.12
C ILE A 53 -6.35 -12.32 8.05
N GLU A 54 -6.67 -13.34 8.86
CA GLU A 54 -8.05 -13.86 9.00
C GLU A 54 -8.99 -12.77 9.51
N LYS A 55 -8.56 -11.96 10.48
CA LYS A 55 -9.35 -10.84 11.02
C LYS A 55 -9.51 -9.69 10.04
N ILE A 56 -8.48 -9.38 9.24
CA ILE A 56 -8.59 -8.40 8.13
C ILE A 56 -9.66 -8.86 7.13
N TYR A 57 -9.61 -10.12 6.69
CA TYR A 57 -10.60 -10.64 5.76
C TYR A 57 -12.01 -10.69 6.37
N TRP A 58 -12.10 -11.05 7.65
CA TRP A 58 -13.38 -11.00 8.34
C TRP A 58 -13.96 -9.59 8.37
N LEU A 59 -13.17 -8.59 8.73
CA LEU A 59 -13.58 -7.18 8.73
C LEU A 59 -13.97 -6.71 7.32
N GLU A 60 -13.21 -7.08 6.29
CA GLU A 60 -13.48 -6.75 4.90
C GLU A 60 -14.86 -7.24 4.44
N LEU A 61 -15.24 -8.45 4.84
CA LEU A 61 -16.47 -9.09 4.37
C LEU A 61 -17.69 -8.87 5.28
N HIS A 62 -17.50 -8.55 6.56
CA HIS A 62 -18.59 -8.53 7.55
C HIS A 62 -18.77 -7.18 8.26
N SER A 63 -17.97 -6.15 7.93
CA SER A 63 -18.13 -4.83 8.53
C SER A 63 -18.38 -3.74 7.48
N ASP A 64 -18.75 -2.53 7.95
CA ASP A 64 -18.80 -1.36 7.06
C ASP A 64 -17.39 -0.91 6.69
N THR A 65 -17.07 -1.05 5.40
CA THR A 65 -15.79 -0.66 4.81
C THR A 65 -15.83 0.70 4.10
N SER A 66 -16.83 1.54 4.36
CA SER A 66 -16.94 2.85 3.70
C SER A 66 -15.75 3.74 3.99
N LEU A 67 -15.28 3.77 5.25
CA LEU A 67 -14.07 4.51 5.63
C LEU A 67 -12.82 3.90 5.00
N TRP A 68 -12.74 2.58 4.84
CA TRP A 68 -11.65 1.90 4.16
C TRP A 68 -11.57 2.34 2.69
N THR A 69 -12.74 2.39 2.02
CA THR A 69 -12.84 2.87 0.63
C THR A 69 -12.33 4.31 0.48
N LEU A 70 -12.71 5.19 1.41
CA LEU A 70 -12.23 6.59 1.41
C LEU A 70 -10.72 6.66 1.61
N CYS A 71 -10.18 5.90 2.57
CA CYS A 71 -8.77 5.94 2.94
C CYS A 71 -7.84 5.23 1.94
N ALA A 72 -8.33 4.21 1.24
CA ALA A 72 -7.56 3.52 0.20
C ALA A 72 -7.51 4.29 -1.14
N ASP A 73 -8.40 5.27 -1.33
CA ASP A 73 -8.41 6.16 -2.50
C ASP A 73 -7.30 7.21 -2.37
N LYS A 74 -6.23 7.09 -3.15
CA LYS A 74 -5.05 7.99 -3.10
C LYS A 74 -5.38 9.48 -3.35
N TYR A 75 -6.58 9.78 -3.89
CA TYR A 75 -7.07 11.14 -4.04
C TYR A 75 -7.96 11.56 -2.85
N ARG A 76 -8.98 10.76 -2.54
CA ARG A 76 -10.02 11.13 -1.56
C ARG A 76 -9.57 10.94 -0.10
N VAL A 77 -8.51 10.17 0.14
CA VAL A 77 -7.88 10.08 1.47
C VAL A 77 -7.51 11.47 2.03
N ARG A 78 -7.27 12.46 1.16
CA ARG A 78 -7.01 13.86 1.55
C ARG A 78 -8.17 14.49 2.30
N GLU A 79 -9.40 14.06 2.04
CA GLU A 79 -10.58 14.48 2.79
C GLU A 79 -10.51 13.99 4.25
N TYR A 80 -10.19 12.72 4.45
CA TYR A 80 -10.00 12.15 5.79
C TYR A 80 -8.84 12.81 6.53
N ILE A 81 -7.68 12.88 5.91
CA ILE A 81 -6.47 13.51 6.46
C ILE A 81 -6.69 14.99 6.76
N GLY A 82 -7.41 15.72 5.92
CA GLY A 82 -7.77 17.13 6.14
C GLY A 82 -8.68 17.34 7.36
N ARG A 83 -9.65 16.44 7.58
CA ARG A 83 -10.51 16.46 8.79
C ARG A 83 -9.73 16.28 10.09
N LEU A 84 -8.60 15.57 10.02
CA LEU A 84 -7.68 15.39 11.16
C LEU A 84 -6.69 16.54 11.36
N GLY A 85 -6.68 17.55 10.46
CA GLY A 85 -5.71 18.64 10.47
C GLY A 85 -4.31 18.22 10.04
N LEU A 86 -4.16 17.13 9.29
CA LEU A 86 -2.89 16.51 8.91
C LEU A 86 -2.54 16.69 7.43
N ILE A 87 -3.21 17.61 6.71
CA ILE A 87 -3.03 17.77 5.25
C ILE A 87 -1.61 18.15 4.86
N ASP A 88 -0.87 18.84 5.71
CA ASP A 88 0.52 19.25 5.48
C ASP A 88 1.52 18.07 5.50
N TYR A 89 1.08 16.88 5.95
CA TYR A 89 1.83 15.65 5.86
C TYR A 89 1.61 14.89 4.54
N MET A 90 0.76 15.40 3.64
CA MET A 90 0.53 14.78 2.33
C MET A 90 1.42 15.41 1.26
N PRO A 91 1.88 14.65 0.24
CA PRO A 91 2.56 15.22 -0.91
C PRO A 91 1.68 16.29 -1.57
N ARG A 92 2.29 17.35 -2.09
CA ARG A 92 1.55 18.37 -2.83
C ARG A 92 0.81 17.75 -4.01
N LEU A 93 -0.49 18.00 -4.12
CA LEU A 93 -1.31 17.58 -5.26
C LEU A 93 -1.24 18.66 -6.34
N TYR A 94 -0.86 18.28 -7.57
CA TYR A 94 -0.84 19.20 -8.72
C TYR A 94 -2.15 19.16 -9.50
N GLY A 95 -2.87 18.02 -9.44
CA GLY A 95 -4.18 17.90 -10.07
C GLY A 95 -4.77 16.50 -9.98
N HIS A 96 -6.07 16.42 -10.29
CA HIS A 96 -6.79 15.15 -10.44
C HIS A 96 -7.76 15.24 -11.63
N TRP A 97 -7.97 14.11 -12.31
CA TRP A 97 -8.79 14.09 -13.53
C TRP A 97 -9.55 12.76 -13.62
N ASP A 98 -10.88 12.87 -13.78
CA ASP A 98 -11.77 11.71 -14.04
C ASP A 98 -11.57 11.16 -15.47
N LYS A 99 -11.06 11.98 -16.39
CA LYS A 99 -10.82 11.60 -17.79
C LYS A 99 -9.41 12.01 -18.22
N VAL A 100 -8.68 11.08 -18.81
CA VAL A 100 -7.30 11.31 -19.27
C VAL A 100 -7.17 12.45 -20.29
N LYS A 101 -8.23 12.72 -21.09
CA LYS A 101 -8.22 13.80 -22.06
C LYS A 101 -8.22 15.20 -21.44
N ASP A 102 -8.62 15.31 -20.19
CA ASP A 102 -8.74 16.59 -19.47
C ASP A 102 -7.42 16.99 -18.78
N ILE A 103 -6.36 16.15 -18.90
CA ILE A 103 -5.04 16.42 -18.32
C ILE A 103 -4.33 17.48 -19.16
N ASP A 104 -4.09 18.65 -18.59
CA ASP A 104 -3.18 19.64 -19.15
C ASP A 104 -1.74 19.37 -18.67
N PHE A 105 -0.98 18.68 -19.52
CA PHE A 105 0.42 18.38 -19.21
C PHE A 105 1.32 19.64 -19.18
N ASN A 106 0.89 20.76 -19.81
CA ASN A 106 1.68 22.00 -19.80
C ASN A 106 1.68 22.66 -18.43
N SER A 107 0.56 22.57 -17.69
CA SER A 107 0.43 23.12 -16.33
C SER A 107 1.21 22.33 -15.26
N LEU A 108 1.62 21.10 -15.56
CA LEU A 108 2.40 20.28 -14.62
C LEU A 108 3.86 20.77 -14.52
N PRO A 109 4.50 20.67 -13.33
CA PRO A 109 5.89 21.04 -13.14
C PRO A 109 6.84 20.18 -13.98
N SER A 110 8.15 20.50 -13.95
CA SER A 110 9.18 19.74 -14.67
C SER A 110 9.33 18.29 -14.14
N SER A 111 9.06 18.08 -12.87
CA SER A 111 9.08 16.73 -12.24
C SER A 111 7.84 16.49 -11.41
N PHE A 112 7.29 15.27 -11.50
CA PHE A 112 6.08 14.86 -10.77
C PHE A 112 5.93 13.33 -10.77
N VAL A 113 5.01 12.83 -9.94
CA VAL A 113 4.51 11.45 -10.01
C VAL A 113 3.08 11.48 -10.50
N ILE A 114 2.77 10.73 -11.56
CA ILE A 114 1.39 10.55 -12.04
C ILE A 114 0.95 9.12 -11.82
N LYS A 115 -0.25 8.91 -11.27
CA LYS A 115 -0.74 7.59 -10.86
C LYS A 115 -2.26 7.48 -10.91
N SER A 116 -2.81 6.27 -10.98
CA SER A 116 -4.23 6.06 -10.69
C SER A 116 -4.46 6.08 -9.18
N ASN A 117 -5.65 6.54 -8.77
CA ASN A 117 -5.99 6.67 -7.35
C ASN A 117 -6.25 5.33 -6.65
N ASN A 118 -6.57 4.26 -7.38
CA ASN A 118 -6.95 2.95 -6.84
C ASN A 118 -6.04 1.78 -7.24
N GLY A 119 -4.91 2.06 -7.91
CA GLY A 119 -4.08 0.99 -8.48
C GLY A 119 -2.85 0.65 -7.63
N CYS A 120 -2.41 -0.61 -7.74
CA CYS A 120 -1.09 -1.06 -7.33
C CYS A 120 -0.19 -1.14 -8.56
N GLY A 121 0.99 -0.48 -8.52
CA GLY A 121 1.95 -0.45 -9.63
C GLY A 121 1.47 0.35 -10.86
N THR A 122 0.44 1.17 -10.72
CA THR A 122 -0.07 2.09 -11.74
C THR A 122 0.41 3.50 -11.46
N ASN A 123 1.72 3.70 -11.51
CA ASN A 123 2.37 4.98 -11.31
C ASN A 123 3.50 5.19 -12.33
N LYS A 124 3.80 6.45 -12.60
CA LYS A 124 4.92 6.89 -13.43
C LYS A 124 5.65 8.03 -12.75
N ILE A 125 6.91 7.83 -12.47
CA ILE A 125 7.81 8.89 -12.00
C ILE A 125 8.32 9.65 -13.22
N VAL A 126 8.05 10.95 -13.26
CA VAL A 126 8.55 11.89 -14.28
C VAL A 126 9.57 12.78 -13.62
N ARG A 127 10.84 12.55 -13.92
CA ARG A 127 11.96 13.34 -13.37
C ARG A 127 12.26 14.59 -14.22
N ASP A 128 11.97 14.48 -15.51
CA ASP A 128 12.10 15.57 -16.48
C ASP A 128 10.97 15.45 -17.51
N LYS A 129 10.03 16.40 -17.44
CA LYS A 129 8.89 16.47 -18.36
C LYS A 129 9.31 16.67 -19.83
N SER A 130 10.44 17.31 -20.08
CA SER A 130 10.93 17.55 -21.46
C SER A 130 11.28 16.25 -22.20
N GLN A 131 11.61 15.19 -21.45
CA GLN A 131 11.94 13.86 -21.98
C GLN A 131 10.72 12.92 -22.04
N LEU A 132 9.53 13.41 -21.67
CA LEU A 132 8.35 12.57 -21.52
C LEU A 132 7.66 12.34 -22.88
N ASP A 133 7.53 11.09 -23.28
CA ASP A 133 6.63 10.70 -24.38
C ASP A 133 5.17 10.78 -23.89
N ILE A 134 4.56 11.94 -24.05
CA ILE A 134 3.18 12.22 -23.64
C ILE A 134 2.18 11.28 -24.34
N LYS A 135 2.40 10.94 -25.62
CA LYS A 135 1.50 10.04 -26.36
C LYS A 135 1.49 8.64 -25.74
N LYS A 136 2.68 8.13 -25.41
CA LYS A 136 2.84 6.84 -24.71
C LYS A 136 2.20 6.90 -23.33
N LEU A 137 2.45 7.95 -22.56
CA LEU A 137 1.86 8.13 -21.24
C LEU A 137 0.32 8.15 -21.28
N ILE A 138 -0.28 8.91 -22.20
CA ILE A 138 -1.74 8.94 -22.38
C ILE A 138 -2.29 7.53 -22.65
N LYS A 139 -1.60 6.71 -23.43
CA LYS A 139 -2.01 5.31 -23.67
C LYS A 139 -1.97 4.48 -22.37
N GLU A 140 -0.93 4.62 -21.57
CA GLU A 140 -0.80 3.96 -20.27
C GLU A 140 -1.91 4.40 -19.31
N LEU A 141 -2.15 5.71 -19.16
CA LEU A 141 -3.18 6.26 -18.29
C LEU A 141 -4.60 5.80 -18.68
N LYS A 142 -4.90 5.72 -19.98
CA LYS A 142 -6.17 5.16 -20.47
C LYS A 142 -6.35 3.70 -20.08
N GLN A 143 -5.28 2.91 -20.02
CA GLN A 143 -5.34 1.53 -19.54
C GLN A 143 -5.57 1.48 -18.02
N TRP A 144 -4.88 2.33 -17.24
CA TRP A 144 -5.01 2.34 -15.78
C TRP A 144 -6.42 2.71 -15.32
N ILE A 145 -7.05 3.71 -15.95
CA ILE A 145 -8.36 4.20 -15.52
C ILE A 145 -9.50 3.19 -15.79
N VAL A 146 -9.32 2.27 -16.73
CA VAL A 146 -10.36 1.25 -17.04
C VAL A 146 -10.08 -0.09 -16.38
N LEU A 147 -8.87 -0.34 -15.88
CA LEU A 147 -8.52 -1.60 -15.24
C LEU A 147 -9.25 -1.73 -13.89
N PRO A 148 -10.10 -2.75 -13.70
CA PRO A 148 -10.68 -3.03 -12.39
C PRO A 148 -9.57 -3.32 -11.38
N ASN A 149 -9.82 -3.03 -10.11
CA ASN A 149 -8.90 -3.31 -9.01
C ASN A 149 -9.68 -3.69 -7.76
N GLY A 150 -9.10 -4.58 -6.93
CA GLY A 150 -9.66 -4.99 -5.66
C GLY A 150 -10.34 -6.36 -5.67
N TYR A 151 -10.67 -6.92 -6.83
CA TYR A 151 -11.20 -8.28 -6.89
C TYR A 151 -10.12 -9.33 -6.63
N ASP A 152 -8.89 -9.09 -7.06
CA ASP A 152 -7.72 -9.88 -6.66
C ASP A 152 -7.44 -9.64 -5.17
N ASN A 153 -7.40 -10.70 -4.37
CA ASN A 153 -7.32 -10.71 -2.90
C ASN A 153 -8.61 -10.27 -2.17
N ALA A 154 -9.77 -10.29 -2.82
CA ALA A 154 -11.07 -9.94 -2.22
C ALA A 154 -11.07 -8.60 -1.46
N GLN A 155 -10.34 -7.60 -1.96
CA GLN A 155 -10.30 -6.25 -1.38
C GLN A 155 -11.52 -5.43 -1.83
N ILE A 156 -12.69 -5.77 -1.29
CA ILE A 156 -13.99 -5.24 -1.73
C ILE A 156 -14.05 -3.70 -1.61
N HIS A 157 -13.44 -3.12 -0.57
CA HIS A 157 -13.36 -1.67 -0.40
C HIS A 157 -12.71 -0.97 -1.59
N ASN A 158 -11.68 -1.56 -2.22
CA ASN A 158 -11.01 -1.00 -3.39
C ASN A 158 -11.89 -1.01 -4.65
N THR A 159 -12.84 -1.97 -4.75
CA THR A 159 -13.75 -2.06 -5.91
C THR A 159 -14.72 -0.90 -5.98
N LYS A 160 -15.00 -0.25 -4.84
CA LYS A 160 -15.94 0.86 -4.69
C LYS A 160 -15.31 2.23 -5.01
N ILE A 161 -13.99 2.30 -5.21
CA ILE A 161 -13.29 3.55 -5.47
C ILE A 161 -13.64 4.07 -6.89
N LYS A 162 -14.16 5.30 -6.96
CA LYS A 162 -14.33 6.00 -8.24
C LYS A 162 -12.96 6.36 -8.80
N ARG A 163 -12.59 5.80 -9.94
CA ARG A 163 -11.27 5.92 -10.54
C ARG A 163 -11.00 7.31 -11.09
N CYS A 164 -9.80 7.81 -10.85
CA CYS A 164 -9.26 9.00 -11.45
C CYS A 164 -7.73 8.91 -11.59
N ILE A 165 -7.14 9.83 -12.33
CA ILE A 165 -5.71 10.04 -12.39
C ILE A 165 -5.35 11.22 -11.50
N ILE A 166 -4.25 11.10 -10.78
CA ILE A 166 -3.69 12.20 -9.97
C ILE A 166 -2.23 12.46 -10.35
N ALA A 167 -1.81 13.70 -10.21
CA ALA A 167 -0.41 14.09 -10.26
C ALA A 167 0.00 14.74 -8.95
N GLU A 168 1.11 14.28 -8.39
CA GLU A 168 1.64 14.70 -7.10
C GLU A 168 3.12 15.05 -7.20
N GLU A 169 3.60 15.71 -6.16
CA GLU A 169 5.00 16.04 -5.97
C GLU A 169 5.89 14.81 -6.04
N LEU A 170 7.01 14.92 -6.74
CA LEU A 170 8.08 13.95 -6.69
C LEU A 170 8.92 14.21 -5.43
N LEU A 171 8.80 13.33 -4.45
CA LEU A 171 9.50 13.44 -3.17
C LEU A 171 11.01 13.20 -3.32
N SER A 172 11.81 13.94 -2.54
CA SER A 172 13.24 13.69 -2.37
C SER A 172 13.49 12.50 -1.43
N ASN A 173 14.71 11.95 -1.46
CA ASN A 173 15.08 10.78 -0.66
C ASN A 173 16.17 11.15 0.35
N ASP A 174 15.79 11.29 1.62
CA ASP A 174 16.72 11.59 2.72
C ASP A 174 17.70 10.43 3.01
N PHE A 175 17.37 9.23 2.55
CA PHE A 175 18.17 8.01 2.75
C PHE A 175 18.87 7.54 1.46
N ALA A 176 19.21 8.46 0.55
CA ALA A 176 19.79 8.11 -0.75
C ALA A 176 21.11 7.31 -0.65
N SER A 177 21.87 7.46 0.43
CA SER A 177 23.10 6.68 0.69
C SER A 177 22.82 5.20 0.97
N LEU A 178 21.68 4.88 1.63
CA LEU A 178 21.28 3.52 1.98
C LEU A 178 20.29 2.93 0.97
N SER A 179 19.50 3.77 0.34
CA SER A 179 18.45 3.40 -0.62
C SER A 179 18.54 4.26 -1.89
N PRO A 180 19.59 4.12 -2.71
CA PRO A 180 19.82 4.99 -3.87
C PRO A 180 18.76 4.81 -4.97
N ASN A 181 18.07 3.68 -5.01
CA ASN A 181 17.17 3.31 -6.09
C ASN A 181 15.69 3.61 -5.81
N SER A 182 15.32 3.79 -4.53
CA SER A 182 13.94 4.01 -4.11
C SER A 182 13.86 4.86 -2.85
N LEU A 183 12.72 5.48 -2.60
CA LEU A 183 12.40 6.01 -1.28
C LEU A 183 12.40 4.86 -0.25
N VAL A 184 12.67 5.20 1.00
CA VAL A 184 12.47 4.28 2.13
C VAL A 184 11.00 4.36 2.55
N ASP A 185 10.31 3.22 2.54
CA ASP A 185 8.93 3.06 2.99
C ASP A 185 8.92 2.70 4.49
N PHE A 186 8.39 3.55 5.34
CA PHE A 186 8.15 3.30 6.76
C PHE A 186 6.68 2.91 6.96
N LYS A 187 6.42 1.64 7.16
CA LYS A 187 5.07 1.05 7.19
C LYS A 187 4.65 0.79 8.64
N VAL A 188 3.93 1.72 9.23
CA VAL A 188 3.52 1.68 10.63
C VAL A 188 2.27 0.83 10.78
N TYR A 189 2.39 -0.33 11.42
CA TYR A 189 1.26 -1.17 11.82
C TYR A 189 0.60 -0.62 13.06
N CYS A 190 -0.68 -0.27 12.93
CA CYS A 190 -1.50 0.21 14.03
C CYS A 190 -2.63 -0.77 14.34
N ILE A 191 -2.79 -1.13 15.61
CA ILE A 191 -3.85 -1.98 16.11
C ILE A 191 -4.63 -1.23 17.19
N ASN A 192 -5.96 -1.19 17.06
CA ASN A 192 -6.86 -0.46 17.96
C ASN A 192 -6.40 0.99 18.21
N GLY A 193 -6.01 1.70 17.13
CA GLY A 193 -5.56 3.08 17.17
C GLY A 193 -4.09 3.27 17.60
N ASN A 194 -3.36 2.24 18.01
CA ASN A 194 -2.00 2.36 18.53
C ASN A 194 -0.96 1.85 17.52
N PRO A 195 0.06 2.65 17.17
CA PRO A 195 1.24 2.17 16.47
C PRO A 195 1.98 1.13 17.31
N LEU A 196 2.39 0.01 16.69
CA LEU A 196 3.07 -1.09 17.39
C LEU A 196 4.40 -1.46 16.74
N TYR A 197 4.43 -1.56 15.42
CA TYR A 197 5.60 -1.97 14.66
C TYR A 197 5.77 -1.13 13.41
N ILE A 198 7.01 -0.93 13.00
CA ILE A 198 7.39 -0.24 11.77
C ILE A 198 8.11 -1.23 10.86
N TRP A 199 7.44 -1.66 9.80
CA TRP A 199 8.05 -2.45 8.75
C TRP A 199 8.67 -1.52 7.72
N VAL A 200 9.99 -1.58 7.60
CA VAL A 200 10.74 -0.69 6.70
C VAL A 200 11.15 -1.46 5.46
N ALA A 201 10.81 -0.90 4.29
CA ALA A 201 11.20 -1.44 2.99
C ALA A 201 12.05 -0.41 2.23
N TYR A 202 13.24 -0.79 1.78
CA TYR A 202 14.20 0.12 1.19
C TYR A 202 15.03 -0.54 0.08
N ASN A 203 15.79 0.27 -0.66
CA ASN A 203 16.68 -0.15 -1.74
C ASN A 203 16.01 -1.10 -2.76
N ARG A 204 14.80 -0.73 -3.19
CA ARG A 204 14.02 -1.54 -4.13
C ARG A 204 14.60 -1.49 -5.54
N VAL A 205 15.00 -2.65 -6.05
CA VAL A 205 15.45 -2.84 -7.43
C VAL A 205 14.66 -3.98 -8.05
N LEU A 206 13.76 -3.68 -8.95
CA LEU A 206 12.84 -4.64 -9.57
C LEU A 206 12.01 -5.41 -8.51
N LEU A 207 12.29 -6.70 -8.31
CA LEU A 207 11.64 -7.55 -7.32
C LEU A 207 12.42 -7.64 -6.00
N ASN A 208 13.67 -7.19 -5.99
CA ASN A 208 14.51 -7.21 -4.79
C ASN A 208 14.22 -5.97 -3.95
N VAL A 209 14.07 -6.15 -2.65
CA VAL A 209 13.82 -5.09 -1.68
C VAL A 209 14.37 -5.55 -0.33
N ASN A 210 15.12 -4.68 0.35
CA ASN A 210 15.57 -4.94 1.70
C ASN A 210 14.45 -4.61 2.68
N MET A 211 14.26 -5.42 3.71
CA MET A 211 13.17 -5.26 4.67
C MET A 211 13.66 -5.49 6.10
N GLN A 212 13.23 -4.63 7.01
CA GLN A 212 13.51 -4.72 8.45
C GLN A 212 12.24 -4.40 9.23
N LEU A 213 12.09 -4.99 10.42
CA LEU A 213 10.97 -4.74 11.32
C LEU A 213 11.48 -4.16 12.63
N TYR A 214 10.89 -3.05 13.06
CA TYR A 214 11.22 -2.36 14.31
C TYR A 214 9.97 -2.21 15.19
N ASP A 215 10.17 -2.12 16.49
CA ASP A 215 9.14 -1.62 17.40
C ASP A 215 9.10 -0.07 17.42
N THR A 216 8.27 0.51 18.26
CA THR A 216 8.14 1.97 18.39
C THR A 216 9.33 2.64 19.07
N ASP A 217 10.17 1.89 19.78
CA ASP A 217 11.41 2.37 20.38
C ASP A 217 12.62 2.26 19.43
N TRP A 218 12.38 1.70 18.24
CA TRP A 218 13.37 1.43 17.19
C TRP A 218 14.29 0.24 17.51
N ASN A 219 13.82 -0.73 18.29
CA ASN A 219 14.49 -2.02 18.42
C ASN A 219 14.10 -2.93 17.26
N MET A 220 15.08 -3.58 16.64
CA MET A 220 14.86 -4.49 15.52
C MET A 220 14.33 -5.85 16.00
N HIS A 221 13.36 -6.42 15.25
CA HIS A 221 12.71 -7.70 15.53
C HIS A 221 12.90 -8.71 14.39
N PRO A 222 14.11 -9.21 14.15
CA PRO A 222 14.38 -10.17 13.07
C PRO A 222 13.65 -11.50 13.28
N GLU A 223 13.37 -11.90 14.52
CA GLU A 223 12.65 -13.12 14.87
C GLU A 223 11.26 -13.21 14.29
N TYR A 224 10.63 -12.06 13.97
CA TYR A 224 9.34 -12.01 13.32
C TYR A 224 9.41 -11.95 11.79
N MET A 225 10.60 -11.77 11.23
CA MET A 225 10.81 -11.77 9.79
C MET A 225 10.95 -13.19 9.25
N ARG A 226 10.37 -13.46 8.08
CA ARG A 226 10.58 -14.75 7.43
C ARG A 226 11.85 -14.73 6.60
N ASN A 227 12.72 -15.71 6.81
CA ASN A 227 13.70 -16.11 5.82
C ASN A 227 12.96 -16.85 4.69
N SER A 228 12.66 -16.17 3.61
CA SER A 228 12.09 -16.79 2.42
C SER A 228 13.18 -17.01 1.37
N ALA A 229 12.94 -17.94 0.46
CA ALA A 229 13.82 -18.19 -0.70
C ALA A 229 14.01 -16.99 -1.64
N THR A 230 13.45 -15.84 -1.30
CA THR A 230 13.54 -14.57 -2.04
C THR A 230 14.43 -13.54 -1.35
N ASP A 231 15.17 -13.89 -0.28
CA ASP A 231 16.14 -13.04 0.44
C ASP A 231 15.65 -11.60 0.73
N ILE A 232 14.38 -11.47 1.13
CA ILE A 232 13.77 -10.17 1.45
C ILE A 232 14.34 -9.59 2.76
N TYR A 233 14.66 -10.46 3.72
CA TYR A 233 15.39 -10.12 4.93
C TYR A 233 16.76 -10.81 4.92
N ASN A 234 17.82 -10.02 5.11
CA ASN A 234 19.18 -10.51 5.26
C ASN A 234 19.78 -9.88 6.51
N GLU A 235 20.29 -10.71 7.42
CA GLU A 235 20.92 -10.26 8.67
C GLU A 235 22.14 -9.36 8.45
N ASN A 236 22.77 -9.45 7.27
CA ASN A 236 23.93 -8.64 6.90
C ASN A 236 23.53 -7.28 6.26
N ASP A 237 22.24 -7.01 6.08
CA ASP A 237 21.81 -5.72 5.58
C ASP A 237 22.13 -4.60 6.57
N PRO A 238 22.60 -3.43 6.10
CA PRO A 238 22.89 -2.33 6.99
C PRO A 238 21.63 -1.89 7.74
N LEU A 239 21.75 -1.74 9.06
CA LEU A 239 20.66 -1.26 9.89
C LEU A 239 20.34 0.19 9.54
N LEU A 240 19.05 0.47 9.40
CA LEU A 240 18.59 1.84 9.20
C LEU A 240 18.73 2.64 10.51
N PRO A 241 19.29 3.86 10.46
CA PRO A 241 19.35 4.71 11.64
C PRO A 241 17.93 5.11 12.08
N LYS A 242 17.74 5.27 13.39
CA LYS A 242 16.48 5.77 13.95
C LYS A 242 16.14 7.14 13.32
N PRO A 243 14.99 7.29 12.68
CA PRO A 243 14.57 8.58 12.11
C PRO A 243 14.42 9.64 13.21
N LYS A 244 14.94 10.84 12.98
CA LYS A 244 14.78 11.94 13.95
C LYS A 244 13.33 12.35 14.14
N CYS A 245 12.48 12.15 13.12
CA CYS A 245 11.05 12.44 13.17
C CYS A 245 10.19 11.22 13.56
N LEU A 246 10.78 10.19 14.19
CA LEU A 246 10.03 8.98 14.54
C LEU A 246 8.84 9.28 15.46
N ASP A 247 9.04 10.06 16.51
CA ASP A 247 7.97 10.38 17.46
C ASP A 247 6.82 11.13 16.78
N GLU A 248 7.14 12.09 15.90
CA GLU A 248 6.15 12.80 15.07
C GLU A 248 5.41 11.84 14.12
N MET A 249 6.13 10.92 13.47
CA MET A 249 5.55 9.90 12.61
C MET A 249 4.56 9.01 13.36
N LEU A 250 4.91 8.56 14.56
CA LEU A 250 4.06 7.72 15.41
C LEU A 250 2.82 8.48 15.91
N GLU A 251 2.96 9.77 16.25
CA GLU A 251 1.83 10.59 16.64
C GLU A 251 0.85 10.82 15.49
N VAL A 252 1.34 11.10 14.28
CA VAL A 252 0.52 11.20 13.07
C VAL A 252 -0.17 9.86 12.78
N ALA A 253 0.56 8.74 12.88
CA ALA A 253 -0.02 7.41 12.68
C ALA A 253 -1.13 7.11 13.70
N ARG A 254 -0.96 7.49 14.98
CA ARG A 254 -1.96 7.30 16.03
C ARG A 254 -3.25 8.07 15.73
N LYS A 255 -3.15 9.34 15.34
CA LYS A 255 -4.32 10.16 14.98
C LYS A 255 -5.08 9.58 13.79
N ILE A 256 -4.35 9.10 12.78
CA ILE A 256 -4.96 8.45 11.61
C ILE A 256 -5.62 7.13 12.01
N ALA A 257 -5.01 6.36 12.88
CA ALA A 257 -5.43 5.00 13.21
C ALA A 257 -6.59 4.92 14.22
N GLU A 258 -6.93 6.02 14.90
CA GLU A 258 -7.90 6.06 16.01
C GLU A 258 -9.21 5.28 15.73
N PRO A 259 -9.91 5.43 14.60
CA PRO A 259 -11.18 4.74 14.35
C PRO A 259 -11.01 3.29 13.84
N PHE A 260 -9.78 2.82 13.63
CA PHE A 260 -9.53 1.52 12.99
C PHE A 260 -9.18 0.43 14.00
N LYS A 261 -9.76 -0.76 13.83
CA LYS A 261 -9.30 -1.97 14.54
C LYS A 261 -7.90 -2.37 14.13
N GLN A 262 -7.56 -2.15 12.87
CA GLN A 262 -6.22 -2.26 12.30
C GLN A 262 -6.09 -1.37 11.08
N ILE A 263 -4.91 -0.85 10.86
CA ILE A 263 -4.52 -0.09 9.68
C ILE A 263 -2.99 -0.07 9.59
N ARG A 264 -2.46 -0.02 8.38
CA ARG A 264 -1.06 0.30 8.14
C ARG A 264 -0.96 1.68 7.52
N VAL A 265 -0.19 2.55 8.15
CA VAL A 265 0.09 3.90 7.64
C VAL A 265 1.50 3.89 7.06
N ASP A 266 1.61 4.11 5.76
CA ASP A 266 2.89 4.09 5.06
C ASP A 266 3.41 5.53 4.93
N PHE A 267 4.64 5.76 5.38
CA PHE A 267 5.30 7.06 5.34
C PHE A 267 6.57 7.03 4.50
N TYR A 268 6.91 8.17 3.94
CA TYR A 268 8.25 8.55 3.51
C TYR A 268 8.81 9.59 4.48
N ILE A 269 10.12 9.85 4.40
CA ILE A 269 10.75 10.95 5.14
C ILE A 269 11.40 11.89 4.12
N VAL A 270 11.04 13.17 4.20
CA VAL A 270 11.55 14.24 3.33
C VAL A 270 11.94 15.43 4.19
N ASN A 271 13.19 15.87 4.11
CA ASN A 271 13.72 16.96 4.93
C ASN A 271 13.48 16.72 6.44
N ASN A 272 13.67 15.46 6.86
CA ASN A 272 13.48 15.00 8.24
C ASN A 272 12.04 15.21 8.78
N LYS A 273 11.03 15.17 7.89
CA LYS A 273 9.60 15.19 8.24
C LYS A 273 8.88 13.98 7.67
N PRO A 274 7.93 13.37 8.38
CA PRO A 274 7.14 12.29 7.84
C PRO A 274 6.18 12.82 6.76
N VAL A 275 6.04 12.08 5.67
CA VAL A 275 5.12 12.35 4.58
C VAL A 275 4.26 11.11 4.36
N ILE A 276 2.94 11.24 4.45
CA ILE A 276 1.99 10.15 4.27
C ILE A 276 2.01 9.70 2.80
N GLY A 277 2.36 8.43 2.58
CA GLY A 277 2.40 7.82 1.26
C GLY A 277 1.11 7.09 0.91
N GLU A 278 0.61 6.25 1.84
CA GLU A 278 -0.57 5.42 1.64
C GLU A 278 -1.20 4.99 2.97
N LEU A 279 -2.51 4.83 2.98
CA LEU A 279 -3.23 4.14 4.06
C LEU A 279 -3.65 2.77 3.54
N THR A 280 -3.24 1.69 4.23
CA THR A 280 -3.45 0.32 3.77
C THR A 280 -4.34 -0.44 4.76
N MET A 281 -5.53 -0.81 4.29
CA MET A 281 -6.51 -1.57 5.08
C MET A 281 -6.23 -3.06 5.03
N SER A 282 -5.87 -3.58 3.86
CA SER A 282 -5.57 -5.00 3.62
C SER A 282 -4.11 -5.16 3.26
N SER A 283 -3.26 -5.31 4.27
CA SER A 283 -1.82 -5.50 4.08
C SER A 283 -1.51 -6.80 3.35
N GLY A 284 -0.56 -6.74 2.42
CA GLY A 284 0.05 -7.94 1.85
C GLY A 284 0.70 -8.79 2.96
N TYR A 285 0.69 -10.10 2.77
CA TYR A 285 1.22 -11.07 3.75
C TYR A 285 2.22 -12.01 3.10
N GLY A 286 3.00 -12.70 3.95
CA GLY A 286 4.06 -13.61 3.50
C GLY A 286 5.45 -13.17 3.95
N PHE A 287 5.56 -12.00 4.55
CA PHE A 287 6.83 -11.41 4.98
C PHE A 287 7.18 -11.72 6.44
N PHE A 288 6.19 -12.04 7.25
CA PHE A 288 6.37 -12.30 8.69
C PHE A 288 6.04 -13.75 9.06
N THR A 289 6.47 -14.16 10.25
CA THR A 289 6.18 -15.46 10.83
C THR A 289 4.70 -15.60 11.17
N ASP A 290 4.23 -16.84 11.31
CA ASP A 290 2.85 -17.10 11.72
C ASP A 290 2.59 -16.63 13.15
N GLU A 291 3.61 -16.69 14.02
CA GLU A 291 3.58 -16.17 15.38
C GLU A 291 3.30 -14.66 15.42
N PHE A 292 3.98 -13.87 14.57
CA PHE A 292 3.74 -12.44 14.48
C PHE A 292 2.31 -12.12 14.05
N TYR A 293 1.79 -12.80 13.02
CA TYR A 293 0.40 -12.62 12.60
C TYR A 293 -0.60 -13.05 13.68
N LEU A 294 -0.31 -14.08 14.44
CA LEU A 294 -1.16 -14.53 15.52
C LEU A 294 -1.17 -13.52 16.69
N MET A 295 0.02 -13.06 17.10
CA MET A 295 0.16 -12.05 18.16
C MET A 295 -0.61 -10.77 17.83
N LEU A 296 -0.48 -10.22 16.62
CA LEU A 296 -1.25 -9.03 16.20
C LEU A 296 -2.75 -9.34 16.12
N GLY A 297 -3.10 -10.54 15.67
CA GLY A 297 -4.49 -10.99 15.63
C GLY A 297 -5.13 -10.99 17.01
N ASP A 298 -4.47 -11.54 18.02
CA ASP A 298 -5.00 -11.65 19.39
C ASP A 298 -5.35 -10.30 20.03
N MET A 299 -4.68 -9.23 19.59
CA MET A 299 -4.98 -7.86 20.04
C MET A 299 -6.29 -7.30 19.47
N ILE A 300 -6.81 -7.86 18.36
CA ILE A 300 -8.01 -7.37 17.69
C ILE A 300 -9.24 -8.10 18.23
N LYS A 301 -10.18 -7.38 18.83
CA LYS A 301 -11.51 -7.88 19.15
C LYS A 301 -12.46 -7.50 18.02
N LEU A 302 -12.99 -8.51 17.34
CA LEU A 302 -14.01 -8.30 16.31
C LEU A 302 -15.34 -7.89 16.98
N PRO A 303 -16.21 -7.15 16.25
CA PRO A 303 -17.54 -6.75 16.75
C PRO A 303 -18.43 -7.94 17.10
#